data_b74469d4b4df3c20e38cb2f5b9f9ed06
#
_entry.id   b74469d4b4df3c20e38cb2f5b9f9ed06
#
_cell.length_a   1.000
_cell.length_b   1.000
_cell.length_c   1.000
_cell.angle_alpha   90.00
_cell.angle_beta   90.00
_cell.angle_gamma   90.00
#
_symmetry.space_group_name_H-M   'P 1'
#
loop_
_entity.id
_entity.type
_entity.pdbx_description
1 polymer ?
#
loop_
_entity_poly.entity_id
_entity_poly.type
_entity_poly.pdbx_seq_one_letter_code
_entity_poly.pdbx_strand_id
1 'polypeptide(L)'
;MTQKPFLGFSDTTIDHFMLRKVGLPTFYGQAFLPDVCELDRTMLPYTRQYFEELLTTGRIRCIRPSDTVYESRKDFGESQLGTPLAAKKLGGFRLLQGSGQFSGEILGGCIDSIFDMFDPSRYADMPEICRKYGLFPAKEEWRGRILLLESSEEQMAPAKYQKALEYLKDAGVFAAVSGVLVGRPMD
;
A
#
# COMPACT_ATOMS: atom_id res chain seq x y z
N MET A 1 27.88 -2.81 3.71
CA MET A 1 27.07 -2.54 2.50
C MET A 1 26.01 -1.54 2.87
N THR A 2 25.84 -0.48 2.10
CA THR A 2 24.77 0.47 2.30
C THR A 2 23.47 -0.20 1.81
N GLN A 3 22.50 -0.38 2.69
CA GLN A 3 21.20 -0.94 2.34
C GLN A 3 20.47 0.01 1.39
N LYS A 4 20.04 -0.50 0.24
CA LYS A 4 19.22 0.27 -0.70
C LYS A 4 17.76 0.18 -0.27
N PRO A 5 16.99 1.28 -0.32
CA PRO A 5 15.57 1.25 -0.02
C PRO A 5 14.82 0.46 -1.11
N PHE A 6 13.86 -0.37 -0.70
CA PHE A 6 12.87 -0.98 -1.57
C PHE A 6 11.59 -0.17 -1.47
N LEU A 7 11.09 0.30 -2.62
CA LEU A 7 9.85 1.09 -2.72
C LEU A 7 8.92 0.42 -3.73
N GLY A 8 7.64 0.46 -3.45
CA GLY A 8 6.60 -0.05 -4.36
C GLY A 8 5.25 -0.14 -3.68
N PHE A 9 4.22 -0.47 -4.45
CA PHE A 9 2.86 -0.71 -3.99
C PHE A 9 2.17 -1.75 -4.88
N SER A 10 0.87 -2.00 -4.67
CA SER A 10 0.08 -2.95 -5.47
C SER A 10 0.68 -4.36 -5.46
N ASP A 11 1.05 -4.93 -6.58
CA ASP A 11 1.61 -6.29 -6.68
C ASP A 11 2.83 -6.50 -5.80
N THR A 12 3.65 -5.46 -5.58
CA THR A 12 4.82 -5.56 -4.68
C THR A 12 4.45 -5.73 -3.21
N THR A 13 3.18 -5.73 -2.85
CA THR A 13 2.72 -6.03 -1.48
C THR A 13 3.32 -7.34 -0.97
N ILE A 14 3.37 -8.38 -1.81
CA ILE A 14 3.93 -9.68 -1.42
C ILE A 14 5.44 -9.58 -1.19
N ASP A 15 6.15 -8.78 -1.99
CA ASP A 15 7.58 -8.52 -1.80
C ASP A 15 7.85 -7.82 -0.45
N HIS A 16 6.98 -6.89 -0.02
CA HIS A 16 7.08 -6.28 1.29
C HIS A 16 6.96 -7.32 2.42
N PHE A 17 6.03 -8.27 2.32
CA PHE A 17 5.93 -9.38 3.28
C PHE A 17 7.18 -10.27 3.26
N MET A 18 7.73 -10.58 2.07
CA MET A 18 8.95 -11.38 1.92
C MET A 18 10.17 -10.69 2.54
N LEU A 19 10.38 -9.42 2.19
CA LEU A 19 11.53 -8.63 2.67
C LEU A 19 11.46 -8.41 4.18
N ARG A 20 10.26 -8.13 4.72
CA ARG A 20 10.04 -8.07 6.16
C ARG A 20 10.48 -9.36 6.86
N LYS A 21 10.15 -10.52 6.29
CA LYS A 21 10.50 -11.82 6.90
C LYS A 21 12.01 -12.02 7.06
N VAL A 22 12.80 -11.43 6.19
CA VAL A 22 14.27 -11.45 6.27
C VAL A 22 14.86 -10.22 6.97
N GLY A 23 14.02 -9.42 7.63
CA GLY A 23 14.44 -8.26 8.41
C GLY A 23 14.83 -7.03 7.60
N LEU A 24 14.43 -6.95 6.35
CA LEU A 24 14.70 -5.80 5.49
C LEU A 24 13.52 -4.80 5.55
N PRO A 25 13.76 -3.55 5.99
CA PRO A 25 12.73 -2.51 5.95
C PRO A 25 12.45 -2.09 4.52
N THR A 26 11.17 -1.81 4.25
CA THR A 26 10.67 -1.38 2.95
C THR A 26 9.77 -0.17 3.10
N PHE A 27 9.51 0.52 2.00
CA PHE A 27 8.64 1.69 1.96
C PHE A 27 7.47 1.41 1.02
N TYR A 28 6.27 1.23 1.58
CA TYR A 28 5.06 1.07 0.80
C TYR A 28 4.57 2.42 0.30
N GLY A 29 4.36 2.54 -1.00
CA GLY A 29 3.86 3.77 -1.60
C GLY A 29 4.48 4.02 -2.97
N GLN A 30 5.36 4.99 -3.07
CA GLN A 30 5.89 5.47 -4.36
C GLN A 30 6.54 4.37 -5.20
N ALA A 31 6.22 4.37 -6.49
CA ALA A 31 6.83 3.51 -7.50
C ALA A 31 7.41 4.34 -8.64
N PHE A 32 8.34 3.75 -9.40
CA PHE A 32 9.08 4.51 -10.40
C PHE A 32 8.16 4.98 -11.54
N LEU A 33 7.39 4.09 -12.14
CA LEU A 33 6.58 4.42 -13.32
C LEU A 33 5.42 5.38 -13.01
N PRO A 34 4.52 5.10 -12.04
CA PRO A 34 3.36 5.95 -11.84
C PRO A 34 3.64 7.25 -11.09
N ASP A 35 4.76 7.34 -10.36
CA ASP A 35 5.01 8.45 -9.45
C ASP A 35 6.22 9.29 -9.89
N VAL A 36 7.37 8.64 -10.10
CA VAL A 36 8.62 9.34 -10.43
C VAL A 36 8.66 9.74 -11.89
N CYS A 37 8.19 8.86 -12.78
CA CYS A 37 8.10 9.08 -14.22
C CYS A 37 6.74 9.66 -14.65
N GLU A 38 6.11 10.51 -13.81
CA GLU A 38 4.88 11.20 -14.20
C GLU A 38 5.05 11.90 -15.56
N LEU A 39 4.05 11.74 -16.45
CA LEU A 39 4.10 12.27 -17.81
C LEU A 39 3.95 13.79 -17.89
N ASP A 40 3.52 14.46 -16.82
CA ASP A 40 3.58 15.92 -16.73
C ASP A 40 5.05 16.38 -16.68
N ARG A 41 5.27 17.68 -16.80
CA ARG A 41 6.61 18.29 -16.79
C ARG A 41 7.38 18.05 -15.51
N THR A 42 6.71 17.80 -14.43
CA THR A 42 7.30 17.56 -13.10
C THR A 42 6.49 16.52 -12.34
N MET A 43 7.15 15.83 -11.44
CA MET A 43 6.52 14.96 -10.45
C MET A 43 5.44 15.71 -9.67
N LEU A 44 4.33 15.05 -9.35
CA LEU A 44 3.25 15.64 -8.54
C LEU A 44 3.80 16.17 -7.21
N PRO A 45 3.38 17.38 -6.76
CA PRO A 45 4.03 18.06 -5.62
C PRO A 45 4.08 17.25 -4.34
N TYR A 46 3.00 16.54 -4.00
CA TYR A 46 2.93 15.70 -2.80
C TYR A 46 3.89 14.50 -2.90
N THR A 47 3.89 13.81 -4.03
CA THR A 47 4.81 12.70 -4.31
C THR A 47 6.26 13.16 -4.24
N ARG A 48 6.57 14.28 -4.88
CA ARG A 48 7.91 14.86 -4.91
C ARG A 48 8.43 15.18 -3.52
N GLN A 49 7.59 15.82 -2.68
CA GLN A 49 7.97 16.18 -1.31
C GLN A 49 8.47 14.97 -0.52
N TYR A 50 7.71 13.88 -0.50
CA TYR A 50 8.07 12.70 0.28
C TYR A 50 9.15 11.85 -0.37
N PHE A 51 9.21 11.82 -1.68
CA PHE A 51 10.28 11.12 -2.39
C PHE A 51 11.64 11.81 -2.16
N GLU A 52 11.71 13.13 -2.26
CA GLU A 52 12.91 13.90 -1.95
C GLU A 52 13.32 13.78 -0.48
N GLU A 53 12.36 13.81 0.47
CA GLU A 53 12.63 13.61 1.89
C GLU A 53 13.26 12.23 2.13
N LEU A 54 12.67 11.17 1.54
CA LEU A 54 13.20 9.82 1.67
C LEU A 54 14.61 9.69 1.11
N LEU A 55 14.87 10.20 -0.10
CA LEU A 55 16.17 10.10 -0.75
C LEU A 55 17.26 10.88 -0.02
N THR A 56 16.92 12.04 0.55
CA THR A 56 17.91 12.92 1.19
C THR A 56 18.17 12.56 2.64
N THR A 57 17.16 12.03 3.35
CA THR A 57 17.25 11.77 4.80
C THR A 57 17.22 10.28 5.17
N GLY A 58 16.88 9.40 4.22
CA GLY A 58 16.68 7.97 4.45
C GLY A 58 15.40 7.63 5.24
N ARG A 59 14.52 8.60 5.48
CA ARG A 59 13.28 8.42 6.25
C ARG A 59 12.25 9.48 5.92
N ILE A 60 10.97 9.16 6.15
CA ILE A 60 9.87 10.13 6.14
C ILE A 60 9.44 10.35 7.59
N ARG A 61 9.55 11.58 8.08
CA ARG A 61 9.29 11.90 9.50
C ARG A 61 7.81 12.02 9.81
N CYS A 62 7.03 12.57 8.89
CA CYS A 62 5.62 12.84 9.11
C CYS A 62 4.89 12.88 7.77
N ILE A 63 3.92 12.00 7.59
CA ILE A 63 3.02 12.05 6.43
C ILE A 63 1.80 12.87 6.82
N ARG A 64 1.60 14.00 6.18
CA ARG A 64 0.39 14.83 6.32
C ARG A 64 -0.61 14.46 5.24
N PRO A 65 -1.93 14.63 5.49
CA PRO A 65 -2.89 14.42 4.43
C PRO A 65 -2.64 15.41 3.29
N SER A 66 -2.80 14.93 2.04
CA SER A 66 -2.92 15.84 0.90
C SER A 66 -4.32 16.47 0.90
N ASP A 67 -4.42 17.74 0.65
CA ASP A 67 -5.68 18.44 0.37
C ASP A 67 -6.07 18.40 -1.12
N THR A 68 -5.20 17.79 -1.94
CA THR A 68 -5.37 17.66 -3.38
C THR A 68 -5.17 16.21 -3.80
N VAL A 69 -6.06 15.71 -4.65
CA VAL A 69 -5.93 14.44 -5.38
C VAL A 69 -6.00 14.70 -6.87
N TYR A 70 -5.45 13.79 -7.64
CA TYR A 70 -5.42 13.89 -9.10
C TYR A 70 -6.20 12.74 -9.71
N GLU A 71 -6.88 13.02 -10.84
CA GLU A 71 -7.52 11.97 -11.63
C GLU A 71 -6.44 11.11 -12.29
N SER A 72 -6.64 9.79 -12.27
CA SER A 72 -5.71 8.86 -12.93
C SER A 72 -5.74 9.07 -14.45
N ARG A 73 -4.57 8.95 -15.08
CA ARG A 73 -4.48 8.94 -16.54
C ARG A 73 -5.19 7.71 -17.11
N LYS A 74 -5.87 7.91 -18.22
CA LYS A 74 -6.51 6.83 -18.99
C LYS A 74 -5.68 6.42 -20.20
N ASP A 75 -4.70 7.23 -20.57
CA ASP A 75 -3.78 7.03 -21.69
C ASP A 75 -2.38 7.40 -21.25
N PHE A 76 -1.40 6.61 -21.67
CA PHE A 76 0.03 6.77 -21.36
C PHE A 76 0.87 6.95 -22.64
N GLY A 77 0.23 7.27 -23.77
CA GLY A 77 0.92 7.54 -25.03
C GLY A 77 1.67 8.87 -25.06
N GLU A 78 2.43 9.09 -26.13
CA GLU A 78 3.24 10.30 -26.33
C GLU A 78 2.41 11.60 -26.29
N SER A 79 1.13 11.54 -26.65
CA SER A 79 0.21 12.68 -26.57
C SER A 79 0.00 13.21 -25.15
N GLN A 80 0.32 12.41 -24.14
CA GLN A 80 0.19 12.76 -22.73
C GLN A 80 1.43 13.45 -22.14
N LEU A 81 2.54 13.46 -22.87
CA LEU A 81 3.76 14.10 -22.40
C LEU A 81 3.54 15.61 -22.20
N GLY A 82 3.85 16.09 -21.00
CA GLY A 82 3.69 17.49 -20.59
C GLY A 82 2.23 17.90 -20.33
N THR A 83 1.27 16.97 -20.31
CA THR A 83 -0.12 17.27 -19.95
C THR A 83 -0.35 17.11 -18.45
N PRO A 84 -0.87 18.16 -17.75
CA PRO A 84 -1.18 18.06 -16.33
C PRO A 84 -2.39 17.18 -16.06
N LEU A 85 -2.41 16.54 -14.90
CA LEU A 85 -3.57 15.83 -14.38
C LEU A 85 -4.62 16.80 -13.82
N ALA A 86 -5.89 16.47 -13.99
CA ALA A 86 -6.97 17.21 -13.35
C ALA A 86 -6.91 17.03 -11.82
N ALA A 87 -6.88 18.15 -11.10
CA ALA A 87 -6.79 18.17 -9.64
C ALA A 87 -8.17 18.38 -9.01
N LYS A 88 -8.43 17.65 -7.91
CA LYS A 88 -9.61 17.80 -7.06
C LYS A 88 -9.20 18.05 -5.61
N LYS A 89 -9.98 18.85 -4.87
CA LYS A 89 -9.78 19.01 -3.43
C LYS A 89 -10.24 17.77 -2.67
N LEU A 90 -9.47 17.39 -1.65
CA LEU A 90 -9.77 16.27 -0.77
C LEU A 90 -9.79 16.73 0.70
N GLY A 91 -10.62 16.09 1.52
CA GLY A 91 -10.84 16.44 2.92
C GLY A 91 -9.95 15.72 3.95
N GLY A 92 -8.67 15.55 3.73
CA GLY A 92 -7.75 15.03 4.74
C GLY A 92 -8.04 13.59 5.24
N PHE A 93 -7.43 13.22 6.37
CA PHE A 93 -7.70 11.92 7.02
C PHE A 93 -9.03 11.92 7.75
N ARG A 94 -9.72 10.79 7.72
CA ARG A 94 -11.00 10.58 8.40
C ARG A 94 -10.90 9.47 9.42
N LEU A 95 -11.24 9.74 10.67
CA LEU A 95 -11.41 8.72 11.69
C LEU A 95 -12.74 7.99 11.45
N LEU A 96 -12.67 6.68 11.22
CA LEU A 96 -13.84 5.84 11.00
C LEU A 96 -14.33 5.18 12.28
N GLN A 97 -13.40 4.76 13.15
CA GLN A 97 -13.72 4.07 14.41
C GLN A 97 -12.59 4.22 15.43
N GLY A 98 -12.95 4.20 16.72
CA GLY A 98 -12.01 4.13 17.83
C GLY A 98 -11.31 5.44 18.16
N SER A 99 -10.04 5.34 18.60
CA SER A 99 -9.19 6.48 18.95
C SER A 99 -8.41 6.99 17.75
N GLY A 100 -8.25 8.31 17.65
CA GLY A 100 -7.41 8.95 16.64
C GLY A 100 -5.90 8.80 16.86
N GLN A 101 -5.49 8.13 17.93
CA GLN A 101 -4.08 7.92 18.26
C GLN A 101 -3.80 6.43 18.50
N PHE A 102 -2.90 5.89 17.73
CA PHE A 102 -2.37 4.53 17.86
C PHE A 102 -0.95 4.50 17.30
N SER A 103 -0.17 3.50 17.70
CA SER A 103 1.21 3.35 17.25
C SER A 103 1.52 1.90 16.92
N GLY A 104 2.49 1.69 16.03
CA GLY A 104 2.93 0.37 15.62
C GLY A 104 3.72 0.43 14.33
N GLU A 105 4.37 -0.68 13.97
CA GLU A 105 4.97 -0.86 12.66
C GLU A 105 3.87 -1.11 11.62
N ILE A 106 3.94 -0.42 10.49
CA ILE A 106 2.99 -0.59 9.38
C ILE A 106 3.32 -1.89 8.64
N LEU A 107 2.28 -2.69 8.37
CA LEU A 107 2.36 -3.87 7.52
C LEU A 107 1.03 -4.03 6.78
N GLY A 108 1.09 -4.48 5.55
CA GLY A 108 -0.09 -4.63 4.69
C GLY A 108 0.18 -4.08 3.31
N GLY A 109 -0.85 -3.55 2.68
CA GLY A 109 -0.80 -2.98 1.33
C GLY A 109 -2.06 -3.27 0.52
N CYS A 110 -1.89 -3.64 -0.74
CA CYS A 110 -2.97 -3.94 -1.66
C CYS A 110 -3.77 -5.17 -1.21
N ILE A 111 -5.08 -5.00 -0.98
CA ILE A 111 -5.95 -6.08 -0.51
C ILE A 111 -6.13 -7.17 -1.56
N ASP A 112 -6.01 -6.83 -2.85
CA ASP A 112 -6.04 -7.80 -3.95
C ASP A 112 -4.86 -8.76 -3.86
N SER A 113 -3.65 -8.23 -3.68
CA SER A 113 -2.43 -9.03 -3.51
C SER A 113 -2.43 -9.82 -2.19
N ILE A 114 -2.99 -9.25 -1.11
CA ILE A 114 -3.18 -9.99 0.14
C ILE A 114 -4.18 -11.13 -0.05
N PHE A 115 -5.28 -10.91 -0.79
CA PHE A 115 -6.24 -11.95 -1.13
C PHE A 115 -5.58 -13.13 -1.86
N ASP A 116 -4.71 -12.86 -2.82
CA ASP A 116 -3.99 -13.88 -3.59
C ASP A 116 -3.07 -14.76 -2.71
N MET A 117 -2.65 -14.27 -1.54
CA MET A 117 -1.89 -15.09 -0.59
C MET A 117 -2.72 -16.24 0.02
N PHE A 118 -4.06 -16.15 -0.03
CA PHE A 118 -4.99 -17.12 0.55
C PHE A 118 -5.81 -17.86 -0.50
N ASP A 119 -6.03 -17.25 -1.66
CA ASP A 119 -6.95 -17.74 -2.69
C ASP A 119 -6.22 -18.09 -3.99
N PRO A 120 -6.39 -19.30 -4.51
CA PRO A 120 -5.67 -19.77 -5.71
C PRO A 120 -6.28 -19.30 -7.05
N SER A 121 -7.30 -18.43 -7.03
CA SER A 121 -8.07 -18.09 -8.23
C SER A 121 -7.27 -17.33 -9.29
N ARG A 122 -6.29 -16.50 -8.87
CA ARG A 122 -5.39 -15.78 -9.79
C ARG A 122 -4.09 -16.54 -10.03
N TYR A 123 -3.49 -17.04 -8.96
CA TYR A 123 -2.22 -17.78 -8.98
C TYR A 123 -2.38 -19.08 -8.19
N ALA A 124 -2.47 -20.20 -8.91
CA ALA A 124 -2.85 -21.50 -8.33
C ALA A 124 -1.92 -22.00 -7.21
N ASP A 125 -0.64 -21.65 -7.27
CA ASP A 125 0.40 -22.08 -6.33
C ASP A 125 0.71 -21.05 -5.22
N MET A 126 0.19 -19.82 -5.35
CA MET A 126 0.51 -18.74 -4.42
C MET A 126 0.19 -19.06 -2.95
N PRO A 127 -1.02 -19.59 -2.60
CA PRO A 127 -1.34 -19.91 -1.21
C PRO A 127 -0.41 -20.99 -0.63
N GLU A 128 0.01 -21.95 -1.45
CA GLU A 128 0.95 -22.98 -1.02
C GLU A 128 2.35 -22.39 -0.75
N ILE A 129 2.84 -21.55 -1.65
CA ILE A 129 4.12 -20.85 -1.52
C ILE A 129 4.09 -19.97 -0.26
N CYS A 130 3.05 -19.17 -0.08
CA CYS A 130 2.91 -18.30 1.09
C CYS A 130 2.93 -19.09 2.40
N ARG A 131 2.22 -20.21 2.46
CA ARG A 131 2.21 -21.09 3.63
C ARG A 131 3.57 -21.78 3.84
N LYS A 132 4.18 -22.35 2.79
CA LYS A 132 5.47 -23.04 2.85
C LYS A 132 6.57 -22.16 3.40
N TYR A 133 6.61 -20.92 2.99
CA TYR A 133 7.63 -19.95 3.43
C TYR A 133 7.18 -19.07 4.60
N GLY A 134 5.95 -19.23 5.08
CA GLY A 134 5.38 -18.42 6.16
C GLY A 134 5.41 -16.93 5.84
N LEU A 135 5.03 -16.54 4.63
CA LEU A 135 5.11 -15.15 4.18
C LEU A 135 4.08 -14.28 4.89
N PHE A 136 2.86 -14.78 5.06
CA PHE A 136 1.86 -14.09 5.85
C PHE A 136 2.14 -14.31 7.35
N PRO A 137 2.20 -13.25 8.17
CA PRO A 137 2.54 -13.36 9.59
C PRO A 137 1.51 -14.15 10.39
N ALA A 138 1.96 -14.89 11.38
CA ALA A 138 1.08 -15.49 12.39
C ALA A 138 0.39 -14.41 13.25
N LYS A 139 -0.73 -14.74 13.89
CA LYS A 139 -1.52 -13.81 14.70
C LYS A 139 -0.68 -13.01 15.71
N GLU A 140 0.26 -13.68 16.37
CA GLU A 140 1.11 -13.07 17.40
C GLU A 140 2.05 -12.01 16.83
N GLU A 141 2.46 -12.16 15.59
CA GLU A 141 3.34 -11.21 14.89
C GLU A 141 2.61 -9.92 14.50
N TRP A 142 1.28 -9.92 14.50
CA TRP A 142 0.47 -8.71 14.26
C TRP A 142 0.31 -7.82 15.50
N ARG A 143 0.68 -8.29 16.68
CA ARG A 143 0.61 -7.48 17.91
C ARG A 143 1.52 -6.27 17.81
N GLY A 144 0.95 -5.10 18.14
CA GLY A 144 1.67 -3.83 18.06
C GLY A 144 1.94 -3.34 16.63
N ARG A 145 1.26 -3.89 15.63
CA ARG A 145 1.34 -3.43 14.23
C ARG A 145 0.11 -2.64 13.83
N ILE A 146 0.26 -1.91 12.75
CA ILE A 146 -0.81 -1.20 12.05
C ILE A 146 -1.03 -1.92 10.72
N LEU A 147 -2.25 -2.39 10.50
CA LEU A 147 -2.63 -2.96 9.20
C LEU A 147 -2.87 -1.83 8.21
N LEU A 148 -2.17 -1.83 7.09
CA LEU A 148 -2.46 -0.99 5.94
C LEU A 148 -3.28 -1.79 4.93
N LEU A 149 -4.39 -1.24 4.46
CA LEU A 149 -5.21 -1.80 3.38
C LEU A 149 -5.48 -0.71 2.34
N GLU A 150 -5.24 -1.01 1.10
CA GLU A 150 -5.67 -0.19 -0.02
C GLU A 150 -6.20 -1.09 -1.14
N SER A 151 -7.06 -0.57 -2.00
CA SER A 151 -7.62 -1.31 -3.13
C SER A 151 -6.94 -0.90 -4.43
N SER A 152 -6.75 -1.88 -5.32
CA SER A 152 -6.21 -1.63 -6.66
C SER A 152 -7.22 -0.93 -7.57
N GLU A 153 -6.74 -0.49 -8.72
CA GLU A 153 -7.54 0.04 -9.82
C GLU A 153 -8.48 -1.01 -10.46
N GLU A 154 -8.27 -2.28 -10.20
CA GLU A 154 -9.12 -3.38 -10.67
C GLU A 154 -10.52 -3.38 -10.04
N GLN A 155 -10.77 -2.51 -9.04
CA GLN A 155 -12.06 -2.35 -8.37
C GLN A 155 -12.65 -3.68 -7.91
N MET A 156 -11.95 -4.37 -7.01
CA MET A 156 -12.35 -5.66 -6.45
C MET A 156 -13.85 -5.71 -6.13
N ALA A 157 -14.56 -6.69 -6.67
CA ALA A 157 -15.98 -6.87 -6.42
C ALA A 157 -16.28 -6.97 -4.91
N PRO A 158 -17.38 -6.39 -4.40
CA PRO A 158 -17.68 -6.35 -2.97
C PRO A 158 -17.64 -7.73 -2.28
N ALA A 159 -18.10 -8.77 -2.95
CA ALA A 159 -18.07 -10.14 -2.41
C ALA A 159 -16.63 -10.67 -2.27
N LYS A 160 -15.74 -10.37 -3.22
CA LYS A 160 -14.32 -10.73 -3.13
C LYS A 160 -13.63 -9.93 -2.03
N TYR A 161 -13.94 -8.64 -1.92
CA TYR A 161 -13.42 -7.78 -0.85
C TYR A 161 -13.85 -8.29 0.53
N GLN A 162 -15.12 -8.65 0.70
CA GLN A 162 -15.62 -9.26 1.93
C GLN A 162 -14.84 -10.54 2.26
N LYS A 163 -14.65 -11.43 1.30
CA LYS A 163 -13.88 -12.68 1.49
C LYS A 163 -12.42 -12.40 1.90
N ALA A 164 -11.78 -11.38 1.32
CA ALA A 164 -10.44 -10.97 1.73
C ALA A 164 -10.40 -10.53 3.20
N LEU A 165 -11.40 -9.75 3.64
CA LEU A 165 -11.51 -9.35 5.05
C LEU A 165 -11.80 -10.56 5.97
N GLU A 166 -12.56 -11.55 5.52
CA GLU A 166 -12.80 -12.80 6.25
C GLU A 166 -11.50 -13.58 6.45
N TYR A 167 -10.65 -13.72 5.42
CA TYR A 167 -9.33 -14.32 5.57
C TYR A 167 -8.47 -13.61 6.62
N LEU A 168 -8.42 -12.28 6.60
CA LEU A 168 -7.69 -11.50 7.61
C LEU A 168 -8.27 -11.69 9.01
N LYS A 169 -9.59 -11.77 9.13
CA LYS A 169 -10.29 -12.03 10.40
C LYS A 169 -9.95 -13.43 10.93
N ASP A 170 -10.03 -14.45 10.09
CA ASP A 170 -9.76 -15.85 10.46
C ASP A 170 -8.29 -16.06 10.83
N ALA A 171 -7.38 -15.35 10.16
CA ALA A 171 -5.97 -15.26 10.55
C ALA A 171 -5.74 -14.50 11.87
N GLY A 172 -6.77 -13.92 12.46
CA GLY A 172 -6.72 -13.21 13.74
C GLY A 172 -6.10 -11.81 13.70
N VAL A 173 -5.92 -11.24 12.50
CA VAL A 173 -5.25 -9.95 12.28
C VAL A 173 -5.96 -8.84 13.03
N PHE A 174 -7.28 -8.68 12.82
CA PHE A 174 -8.06 -7.60 13.45
C PHE A 174 -8.12 -7.66 14.97
N ALA A 175 -7.93 -8.85 15.56
CA ALA A 175 -7.87 -9.01 17.01
C ALA A 175 -6.48 -8.69 17.60
N ALA A 176 -5.47 -8.53 16.76
CA ALA A 176 -4.08 -8.38 17.19
C ALA A 176 -3.49 -6.99 16.90
N VAL A 177 -3.92 -6.33 15.82
CA VAL A 177 -3.37 -5.04 15.40
C VAL A 177 -3.75 -3.89 16.36
N SER A 178 -2.88 -2.89 16.44
CA SER A 178 -3.12 -1.65 17.19
C SER A 178 -4.07 -0.70 16.44
N GLY A 179 -4.17 -0.81 15.13
CA GLY A 179 -5.03 0.02 14.30
C GLY A 179 -5.03 -0.43 12.85
N VAL A 180 -5.93 0.16 12.08
CA VAL A 180 -6.06 -0.08 10.64
C VAL A 180 -6.03 1.25 9.90
N LEU A 181 -5.19 1.36 8.90
CA LEU A 181 -5.18 2.43 7.91
C LEU A 181 -5.83 1.91 6.64
N VAL A 182 -6.81 2.63 6.13
CA VAL A 182 -7.48 2.29 4.87
C VAL A 182 -7.16 3.36 3.85
N GLY A 183 -6.57 2.96 2.74
CA GLY A 183 -6.35 3.81 1.59
C GLY A 183 -7.69 4.24 0.97
N ARG A 184 -7.69 5.37 0.30
CA ARG A 184 -8.87 5.83 -0.43
C ARG A 184 -9.07 4.92 -1.66
N PRO A 185 -10.28 4.33 -1.87
CA PRO A 185 -10.58 3.63 -3.10
C PRO A 185 -10.51 4.58 -4.30
N MET A 186 -10.17 4.07 -5.46
CA MET A 186 -10.33 4.79 -6.72
C MET A 186 -11.82 4.94 -7.04
N ASP A 187 -12.19 6.12 -7.57
CA ASP A 187 -13.57 6.45 -7.99
C ASP A 187 -13.90 5.77 -9.32
#